data_d3e6bddda6647f0e48f0d85daa91f03b
#
_entry.id   d3e6bddda6647f0e48f0d85daa91f03b
#
_cell.length_a   1.000
_cell.length_b   1.000
_cell.length_c   1.000
_cell.angle_alpha   90.00
_cell.angle_beta   90.00
_cell.angle_gamma   90.00
#
_symmetry.space_group_name_H-M   'P 1'
#
loop_
_entity.id
_entity.type
_entity.pdbx_description
1 polymer ?
#
loop_
_entity_poly.entity_id
_entity_poly.type
_entity_poly.pdbx_seq_one_letter_code
_entity_poly.pdbx_strand_id
1 'polypeptide(L)'
;MQKLRSILKESNYSINLFTQQEIEDFESTIFERAGRFCVECLIREKEIQLKPEEVVRQLYLTRLIRKYGYPTKSIKLERSIRFGRDSSKSADITIFDKDRPTVEYIIVEVKRPKLKDGKEQLKSYCNATGSPIAVWTNGGQISHYNRKDPNHFEDITDIPKYDQSLGDILTERYTWKDLVMKDKVICEGKSLKSIILEMEDDVLANAGVDVFEEVFKLIFAKLYDESKSKNCKIVLERAAKNDLGEALYADFPKFKEWLTKFDDKGFRVLEFRNRGEYAGELKTKIQKIFDEAKTKWQGIFSPDSKIQLSPSHLSICVSSLHNIKLFNSNLQIIDEAFEYLVNKSSKGEKGQYFTPRHIIDMCVKMLNPKGGRVYD
;
A
#
# COMPACT_ATOMS: atom_id res chain seq x y z
N MET A 1 -10.20 3.07 26.64
CA MET A 1 -9.79 4.18 25.73
C MET A 1 -9.29 5.43 26.44
N GLN A 2 -9.49 5.58 27.72
CA GLN A 2 -9.04 6.77 28.46
C GLN A 2 -7.52 6.83 28.64
N LYS A 3 -6.87 5.68 28.93
CA LYS A 3 -5.42 5.61 29.14
C LYS A 3 -4.65 5.86 27.85
N LEU A 4 -5.03 5.20 26.74
CA LEU A 4 -4.40 5.40 25.44
C LEU A 4 -4.55 6.83 24.93
N ARG A 5 -5.74 7.43 25.07
CA ARG A 5 -5.96 8.84 24.76
C ARG A 5 -5.03 9.76 25.54
N SER A 6 -4.77 9.42 26.82
CA SER A 6 -3.87 10.17 27.68
C SER A 6 -2.40 10.07 27.23
N ILE A 7 -1.93 8.89 26.81
CA ILE A 7 -0.57 8.67 26.31
C ILE A 7 -0.37 9.36 24.96
N LEU A 8 -1.41 9.34 24.12
CA LEU A 8 -1.39 9.87 22.77
C LEU A 8 -1.80 11.36 22.68
N LYS A 9 -1.91 12.08 23.80
CA LYS A 9 -2.58 13.36 24.05
C LYS A 9 -2.31 14.52 23.10
N GLU A 10 -1.15 14.62 22.49
CA GLU A 10 -0.78 15.81 21.70
C GLU A 10 -0.96 15.65 20.20
N SER A 11 -1.52 14.57 19.80
CA SER A 11 -1.58 14.25 18.40
C SER A 11 -2.92 13.62 18.11
N ASN A 12 -3.59 14.08 17.08
CA ASN A 12 -4.63 13.34 16.38
C ASN A 12 -4.02 12.01 15.86
N TYR A 13 -3.43 11.20 16.73
CA TYR A 13 -2.76 9.95 16.41
C TYR A 13 -3.79 8.93 15.98
N SER A 14 -3.74 8.60 14.73
CA SER A 14 -4.49 7.47 14.22
C SER A 14 -3.72 6.19 14.51
N ILE A 15 -4.36 5.29 15.24
CA ILE A 15 -3.96 3.89 15.38
C ILE A 15 -4.97 3.00 14.63
N ASN A 16 -5.54 3.51 13.55
CA ASN A 16 -6.59 2.89 12.75
C ASN A 16 -6.15 1.60 12.04
N LEU A 17 -4.85 1.33 12.04
CA LEU A 17 -4.32 0.04 11.58
C LEU A 17 -4.87 -1.12 12.43
N PHE A 18 -5.15 -0.87 13.71
CA PHE A 18 -5.57 -1.88 14.66
C PHE A 18 -7.08 -1.90 14.80
N THR A 19 -7.65 -3.09 14.95
CA THR A 19 -9.09 -3.24 15.21
C THR A 19 -9.44 -2.70 16.58
N GLN A 20 -10.71 -2.37 16.78
CA GLN A 20 -11.21 -1.91 18.07
C GLN A 20 -10.91 -2.94 19.19
N GLN A 21 -11.06 -4.22 18.91
CA GLN A 21 -10.77 -5.30 19.86
C GLN A 21 -9.27 -5.37 20.22
N GLU A 22 -8.35 -5.23 19.24
CA GLU A 22 -6.90 -5.20 19.51
C GLU A 22 -6.53 -4.02 20.41
N ILE A 23 -7.17 -2.86 20.20
CA ILE A 23 -6.95 -1.65 21.00
C ILE A 23 -7.47 -1.84 22.43
N GLU A 24 -8.67 -2.38 22.59
CA GLU A 24 -9.29 -2.62 23.91
C GLU A 24 -8.52 -3.68 24.69
N ASP A 25 -8.15 -4.79 24.06
CA ASP A 25 -7.32 -5.83 24.67
C ASP A 25 -5.99 -5.25 25.16
N PHE A 26 -5.34 -4.44 24.34
CA PHE A 26 -4.09 -3.81 24.72
C PHE A 26 -4.28 -2.77 25.85
N GLU A 27 -5.32 -1.94 25.80
CA GLU A 27 -5.59 -0.95 26.84
C GLU A 27 -5.85 -1.61 28.22
N SER A 28 -6.43 -2.82 28.22
CA SER A 28 -6.65 -3.59 29.46
C SER A 28 -5.36 -4.01 30.15
N THR A 29 -4.27 -4.16 29.40
CA THR A 29 -2.95 -4.53 29.95
C THR A 29 -2.17 -3.33 30.49
N ILE A 30 -2.63 -2.10 30.26
CA ILE A 30 -1.93 -0.88 30.70
C ILE A 30 -2.21 -0.64 32.19
N PHE A 31 -1.15 -0.45 32.96
CA PHE A 31 -1.20 -0.07 34.36
C PHE A 31 -0.42 1.21 34.61
N GLU A 32 -0.67 1.83 35.76
CA GLU A 32 0.03 3.05 36.18
C GLU A 32 1.05 2.73 37.28
N ARG A 33 2.26 3.25 37.11
CA ARG A 33 3.34 3.14 38.10
C ARG A 33 4.08 4.47 38.21
N ALA A 34 4.14 5.00 39.42
CA ALA A 34 4.80 6.29 39.71
C ALA A 34 4.33 7.44 38.77
N GLY A 35 3.03 7.52 38.50
CA GLY A 35 2.42 8.55 37.63
C GLY A 35 2.71 8.34 36.14
N ARG A 36 3.15 7.16 35.71
CA ARG A 36 3.45 6.83 34.33
C ARG A 36 2.69 5.59 33.88
N PHE A 37 2.17 5.63 32.67
CA PHE A 37 1.55 4.45 32.05
C PHE A 37 2.61 3.45 31.58
N CYS A 38 2.46 2.21 31.99
CA CYS A 38 3.37 1.11 31.70
C CYS A 38 2.63 -0.11 31.17
N VAL A 39 3.35 -1.02 30.54
CA VAL A 39 2.90 -2.35 30.12
C VAL A 39 4.01 -3.36 30.39
N GLU A 40 3.65 -4.60 30.62
CA GLU A 40 4.61 -5.70 30.61
C GLU A 40 4.87 -6.14 29.17
N CYS A 41 6.12 -6.03 28.74
CA CYS A 41 6.51 -6.40 27.38
C CYS A 41 6.69 -7.91 27.26
N LEU A 42 5.91 -8.55 26.38
CA LEU A 42 5.90 -10.01 26.18
C LEU A 42 7.26 -10.59 25.73
N ILE A 43 8.13 -9.78 25.12
CA ILE A 43 9.45 -10.22 24.64
C ILE A 43 10.55 -9.89 25.63
N ARG A 44 10.49 -8.69 26.25
CA ARG A 44 11.51 -8.26 27.21
C ARG A 44 11.28 -8.80 28.61
N GLU A 45 10.08 -9.36 28.87
CA GLU A 45 9.64 -9.89 30.18
C GLU A 45 9.88 -8.88 31.32
N LYS A 46 9.63 -7.62 31.03
CA LYS A 46 9.77 -6.50 31.99
C LYS A 46 8.78 -5.38 31.69
N GLU A 47 8.55 -4.60 32.73
CA GLU A 47 7.75 -3.39 32.64
C GLU A 47 8.44 -2.33 31.81
N ILE A 48 7.71 -1.71 30.89
CA ILE A 48 8.18 -0.60 30.07
C ILE A 48 7.21 0.55 30.10
N GLN A 49 7.75 1.77 30.16
CA GLN A 49 6.94 2.98 30.06
C GLN A 49 6.43 3.15 28.64
N LEU A 50 5.12 3.43 28.51
CA LEU A 50 4.48 3.70 27.25
C LEU A 50 4.71 5.14 26.80
N LYS A 51 5.37 5.29 25.66
CA LYS A 51 5.44 6.48 24.81
C LYS A 51 4.66 6.22 23.54
N PRO A 52 4.27 7.24 22.74
CA PRO A 52 3.48 7.04 21.51
C PRO A 52 4.06 5.98 20.54
N GLU A 53 5.37 5.97 20.34
CA GLU A 53 6.04 4.97 19.49
C GLU A 53 5.97 3.57 20.11
N GLU A 54 6.17 3.47 21.43
CA GLU A 54 6.08 2.20 22.13
C GLU A 54 4.67 1.63 22.14
N VAL A 55 3.62 2.46 22.14
CA VAL A 55 2.23 2.00 21.96
C VAL A 55 2.08 1.30 20.62
N VAL A 56 2.58 1.89 19.53
CA VAL A 56 2.52 1.27 18.18
C VAL A 56 3.33 -0.02 18.16
N ARG A 57 4.54 -0.02 18.76
CA ARG A 57 5.41 -1.20 18.83
C ARG A 57 4.74 -2.35 19.55
N GLN A 58 4.14 -2.12 20.71
CA GLN A 58 3.50 -3.16 21.51
C GLN A 58 2.20 -3.69 20.85
N LEU A 59 1.40 -2.82 20.25
CA LEU A 59 0.22 -3.23 19.48
C LEU A 59 0.63 -4.10 18.27
N TYR A 60 1.66 -3.70 17.53
CA TYR A 60 2.12 -4.47 16.38
C TYR A 60 2.77 -5.79 16.82
N LEU A 61 3.53 -5.78 17.90
CA LEU A 61 4.09 -6.99 18.51
C LEU A 61 2.99 -8.00 18.91
N THR A 62 1.93 -7.53 19.56
CA THR A 62 0.78 -8.35 19.92
C THR A 62 0.13 -8.95 18.66
N ARG A 63 0.00 -8.17 17.59
CA ARG A 63 -0.51 -8.64 16.30
C ARG A 63 0.38 -9.71 15.68
N LEU A 64 1.70 -9.54 15.71
CA LEU A 64 2.67 -10.54 15.22
C LEU A 64 2.51 -11.87 15.94
N ILE A 65 2.30 -11.83 17.24
CA ILE A 65 2.13 -13.04 18.05
C ILE A 65 0.73 -13.66 17.83
N ARG A 66 -0.34 -12.87 17.96
CA ARG A 66 -1.72 -13.41 17.99
C ARG A 66 -2.29 -13.68 16.60
N LYS A 67 -2.08 -12.77 15.64
CA LYS A 67 -2.66 -12.87 14.29
C LYS A 67 -1.75 -13.64 13.32
N TYR A 68 -0.43 -13.37 13.37
CA TYR A 68 0.53 -14.01 12.47
C TYR A 68 1.16 -15.28 13.04
N GLY A 69 1.00 -15.55 14.34
CA GLY A 69 1.41 -16.79 14.99
C GLY A 69 2.91 -16.88 15.28
N TYR A 70 3.66 -15.79 15.19
CA TYR A 70 5.10 -15.81 15.48
C TYR A 70 5.35 -16.07 16.97
N PRO A 71 6.11 -17.13 17.32
CA PRO A 71 6.44 -17.41 18.71
C PRO A 71 7.39 -16.35 19.26
N THR A 72 7.23 -15.99 20.54
CA THR A 72 8.03 -14.96 21.21
C THR A 72 9.54 -15.20 21.08
N LYS A 73 9.98 -16.46 21.12
CA LYS A 73 11.39 -16.87 20.96
C LYS A 73 11.98 -16.52 19.59
N SER A 74 11.18 -16.35 18.55
CA SER A 74 11.64 -15.96 17.21
C SER A 74 11.69 -14.45 17.02
N ILE A 75 11.32 -13.65 18.03
CA ILE A 75 11.25 -12.21 17.95
C ILE A 75 12.30 -11.58 18.86
N LYS A 76 13.02 -10.60 18.36
CA LYS A 76 13.91 -9.73 19.17
C LYS A 76 13.54 -8.27 18.96
N LEU A 77 13.64 -7.48 20.01
CA LEU A 77 13.43 -6.04 20.01
C LEU A 77 14.77 -5.30 20.08
N GLU A 78 14.81 -4.13 19.46
CA GLU A 78 15.96 -3.22 19.46
C GLU A 78 17.27 -3.92 19.10
N ARG A 79 17.21 -4.79 18.08
CA ARG A 79 18.38 -5.52 17.61
C ARG A 79 19.38 -4.57 16.95
N SER A 80 20.60 -4.54 17.48
CA SER A 80 21.69 -3.79 16.87
C SER A 80 22.11 -4.39 15.53
N ILE A 81 22.12 -3.57 14.49
CA ILE A 81 22.58 -3.90 13.13
C ILE A 81 23.84 -3.09 12.86
N ARG A 82 24.92 -3.76 12.47
CA ARG A 82 26.20 -3.11 12.19
C ARG A 82 26.29 -2.66 10.74
N PHE A 83 26.69 -1.43 10.52
CA PHE A 83 26.98 -0.82 9.23
C PHE A 83 28.48 -0.46 9.17
N GLY A 84 29.28 -1.30 8.51
CA GLY A 84 30.72 -1.11 8.49
C GLY A 84 31.38 -1.30 9.87
N ARG A 85 32.51 -0.61 10.12
CA ARG A 85 33.31 -0.83 11.32
C ARG A 85 32.80 -0.09 12.57
N ASP A 86 32.16 1.07 12.41
CA ASP A 86 31.97 2.01 13.53
C ASP A 86 30.52 2.50 13.76
N SER A 87 29.53 2.06 12.98
CA SER A 87 28.14 2.48 13.17
C SER A 87 27.23 1.31 13.43
N SER A 88 26.48 1.38 14.53
CA SER A 88 25.37 0.47 14.80
C SER A 88 24.09 1.25 14.97
N LYS A 89 23.02 0.77 14.35
CA LYS A 89 21.65 1.25 14.56
C LYS A 89 20.80 0.08 15.01
N SER A 90 19.66 0.32 15.62
CA SER A 90 18.79 -0.73 16.14
C SER A 90 17.51 -0.80 15.34
N ALA A 91 17.16 -2.00 14.85
CA ALA A 91 15.85 -2.28 14.31
C ALA A 91 14.85 -2.49 15.44
N ASP A 92 13.64 -1.92 15.31
CA ASP A 92 12.63 -1.96 16.36
C ASP A 92 12.18 -3.37 16.71
N ILE A 93 11.82 -4.17 15.68
CA ILE A 93 11.43 -5.57 15.82
C ILE A 93 12.15 -6.37 14.73
N THR A 94 12.75 -7.47 15.11
CA THR A 94 13.36 -8.44 14.18
C THR A 94 12.76 -9.80 14.43
N ILE A 95 12.29 -10.44 13.37
CA ILE A 95 11.75 -11.81 13.38
C ILE A 95 12.75 -12.69 12.65
N PHE A 96 13.13 -13.81 13.27
CA PHE A 96 14.06 -14.79 12.72
C PHE A 96 13.35 -15.87 11.93
N ASP A 97 14.07 -16.40 10.95
CA ASP A 97 13.61 -17.52 10.12
C ASP A 97 13.34 -18.76 10.99
N LYS A 98 12.22 -19.46 10.72
CA LYS A 98 11.81 -20.63 11.51
C LYS A 98 12.77 -21.80 11.40
N ASP A 99 13.38 -21.96 10.22
CA ASP A 99 14.28 -23.08 9.90
C ASP A 99 15.75 -22.70 10.15
N ARG A 100 16.05 -21.38 10.21
CA ARG A 100 17.37 -20.81 10.44
C ARG A 100 17.32 -19.72 11.52
N PRO A 101 17.24 -20.09 12.81
CA PRO A 101 16.97 -19.14 13.91
C PRO A 101 18.01 -18.02 14.13
N THR A 102 19.10 -18.03 13.39
CA THR A 102 20.13 -16.97 13.40
C THR A 102 20.02 -15.99 12.25
N VAL A 103 19.14 -16.29 11.26
CA VAL A 103 18.94 -15.49 10.05
C VAL A 103 17.72 -14.60 10.23
N GLU A 104 17.87 -13.31 10.00
CA GLU A 104 16.77 -12.35 10.02
C GLU A 104 15.83 -12.59 8.83
N TYR A 105 14.54 -12.76 9.12
CA TYR A 105 13.52 -13.00 8.13
C TYR A 105 12.65 -11.78 7.86
N ILE A 106 12.21 -11.09 8.93
CA ILE A 106 11.43 -9.87 8.81
C ILE A 106 12.04 -8.81 9.72
N ILE A 107 12.25 -7.62 9.17
CA ILE A 107 12.62 -6.43 9.94
C ILE A 107 11.46 -5.45 9.94
N VAL A 108 11.11 -4.96 11.12
CA VAL A 108 10.04 -3.98 11.30
C VAL A 108 10.64 -2.70 11.86
N GLU A 109 10.35 -1.59 11.22
CA GLU A 109 10.62 -0.24 11.69
C GLU A 109 9.30 0.39 12.13
N VAL A 110 9.25 0.82 13.37
CA VAL A 110 8.10 1.46 13.98
C VAL A 110 8.38 2.94 14.13
N LYS A 111 7.41 3.75 13.80
CA LYS A 111 7.47 5.20 14.04
C LYS A 111 6.31 5.63 14.91
N ARG A 112 6.51 6.73 15.63
CA ARG A 112 5.39 7.38 16.30
C ARG A 112 4.37 7.81 15.23
N PRO A 113 3.07 7.77 15.53
CA PRO A 113 2.04 8.20 14.61
C PRO A 113 2.35 9.57 13.99
N LYS A 114 1.93 9.79 12.74
CA LYS A 114 2.20 10.92 11.84
C LYS A 114 3.59 11.02 11.22
N LEU A 115 4.64 10.42 11.76
CA LEU A 115 5.92 10.37 11.06
C LEU A 115 5.82 9.44 9.85
N LYS A 116 6.35 9.89 8.72
CA LYS A 116 6.40 9.13 7.44
C LYS A 116 7.84 8.75 7.04
N ASP A 117 8.82 9.24 7.79
CA ASP A 117 10.24 8.93 7.60
C ASP A 117 10.61 7.52 8.10
N GLY A 118 11.82 7.09 7.82
CA GLY A 118 12.36 5.80 8.29
C GLY A 118 12.26 4.65 7.30
N LYS A 119 11.60 4.82 6.13
CA LYS A 119 11.56 3.77 5.09
C LYS A 119 12.94 3.47 4.53
N GLU A 120 13.75 4.49 4.25
CA GLU A 120 15.13 4.32 3.77
C GLU A 120 16.03 3.68 4.83
N GLN A 121 15.81 4.02 6.11
CA GLN A 121 16.48 3.36 7.22
C GLN A 121 16.14 1.86 7.27
N LEU A 122 14.87 1.50 7.12
CA LEU A 122 14.41 0.12 7.07
C LEU A 122 15.02 -0.65 5.89
N LYS A 123 15.00 -0.05 4.68
CA LYS A 123 15.64 -0.64 3.49
C LYS A 123 17.14 -0.92 3.75
N SER A 124 17.83 0.04 4.37
CA SER A 124 19.24 -0.12 4.76
C SER A 124 19.45 -1.28 5.73
N TYR A 125 18.56 -1.47 6.69
CA TYR A 125 18.63 -2.60 7.62
C TYR A 125 18.48 -3.95 6.91
N CYS A 126 17.52 -4.07 6.02
CA CYS A 126 17.31 -5.29 5.23
C CYS A 126 18.51 -5.60 4.32
N ASN A 127 19.13 -4.56 3.74
CA ASN A 127 20.34 -4.74 2.94
C ASN A 127 21.53 -5.22 3.78
N ALA A 128 21.72 -4.67 4.98
CA ALA A 128 22.81 -5.04 5.87
C ALA A 128 22.67 -6.46 6.44
N THR A 129 21.44 -6.93 6.68
CA THR A 129 21.17 -8.23 7.31
C THR A 129 20.86 -9.33 6.32
N GLY A 130 20.47 -8.96 5.09
CA GLY A 130 19.97 -9.92 4.11
C GLY A 130 18.48 -10.30 4.30
N SER A 131 17.77 -9.64 5.25
CA SER A 131 16.36 -9.93 5.49
C SER A 131 15.52 -9.77 4.22
N PRO A 132 14.71 -10.77 3.83
CA PRO A 132 13.89 -10.70 2.62
C PRO A 132 12.64 -9.84 2.79
N ILE A 133 12.16 -9.60 4.01
CA ILE A 133 10.91 -8.88 4.26
C ILE A 133 11.15 -7.67 5.16
N ALA A 134 10.61 -6.55 4.75
CA ALA A 134 10.66 -5.30 5.48
C ALA A 134 9.23 -4.80 5.78
N VAL A 135 9.00 -4.31 6.99
CA VAL A 135 7.73 -3.71 7.41
C VAL A 135 7.99 -2.34 8.01
N TRP A 136 7.29 -1.35 7.53
CA TRP A 136 7.25 -0.02 8.12
C TRP A 136 5.84 0.28 8.64
N THR A 137 5.73 0.79 9.85
CA THR A 137 4.43 1.21 10.39
C THR A 137 4.54 2.37 11.36
N ASN A 138 3.51 3.23 11.38
CA ASN A 138 3.31 4.29 12.36
C ASN A 138 1.96 4.17 13.11
N GLY A 139 1.33 2.99 13.05
CA GLY A 139 0.04 2.72 13.68
C GLY A 139 -1.19 3.18 12.90
N GLY A 140 -1.07 4.16 12.01
CA GLY A 140 -2.11 4.58 11.08
C GLY A 140 -1.88 4.09 9.66
N GLN A 141 -0.61 3.90 9.30
CA GLN A 141 -0.17 3.42 8.00
C GLN A 141 0.77 2.22 8.17
N ILE A 142 0.79 1.34 7.20
CA ILE A 142 1.72 0.22 7.13
C ILE A 142 2.18 0.00 5.69
N SER A 143 3.45 -0.37 5.52
CA SER A 143 3.99 -0.78 4.23
C SER A 143 4.76 -2.07 4.41
N HIS A 144 4.56 -3.01 3.50
CA HIS A 144 5.22 -4.29 3.49
C HIS A 144 6.02 -4.41 2.20
N TYR A 145 7.28 -4.82 2.31
CA TYR A 145 8.18 -4.94 1.17
C TYR A 145 8.84 -6.31 1.12
N ASN A 146 8.97 -6.84 -0.07
CA ASN A 146 9.84 -7.96 -0.41
C ASN A 146 11.13 -7.40 -1.03
N ARG A 147 12.29 -7.70 -0.42
CA ARG A 147 13.59 -7.36 -0.98
C ARG A 147 14.01 -8.41 -2.00
N LYS A 148 14.07 -8.04 -3.28
CA LYS A 148 14.54 -8.92 -4.38
C LYS A 148 16.06 -8.92 -4.50
N ASP A 149 16.63 -7.72 -4.53
CA ASP A 149 18.07 -7.49 -4.61
C ASP A 149 18.45 -6.33 -3.66
N PRO A 150 19.71 -6.14 -3.33
CA PRO A 150 20.15 -4.90 -2.71
C PRO A 150 19.59 -3.72 -3.49
N ASN A 151 18.88 -2.81 -2.83
CA ASN A 151 18.21 -1.62 -3.38
C ASN A 151 16.90 -1.85 -4.15
N HIS A 152 16.45 -3.10 -4.36
CA HIS A 152 15.18 -3.37 -5.03
C HIS A 152 14.16 -3.95 -4.05
N PHE A 153 13.16 -3.14 -3.72
CA PHE A 153 12.07 -3.49 -2.80
C PHE A 153 10.73 -3.42 -3.52
N GLU A 154 10.02 -4.53 -3.50
CA GLU A 154 8.69 -4.65 -4.10
C GLU A 154 7.63 -4.60 -3.02
N ASP A 155 6.58 -3.79 -3.21
CA ASP A 155 5.44 -3.81 -2.31
C ASP A 155 4.75 -5.17 -2.32
N ILE A 156 4.45 -5.71 -1.14
CA ILE A 156 3.64 -6.90 -0.96
C ILE A 156 2.39 -6.59 -0.15
N THR A 157 1.36 -7.43 -0.26
CA THR A 157 0.05 -7.18 0.35
C THR A 157 0.04 -7.31 1.86
N ASP A 158 0.85 -8.23 2.38
CA ASP A 158 0.95 -8.57 3.80
C ASP A 158 2.24 -9.35 4.04
N ILE A 159 2.55 -9.65 5.29
CA ILE A 159 3.62 -10.58 5.65
C ILE A 159 3.07 -12.01 5.80
N PRO A 160 3.88 -13.05 5.57
CA PRO A 160 3.45 -14.43 5.81
C PRO A 160 3.16 -14.67 7.31
N LYS A 161 2.26 -15.58 7.60
CA LYS A 161 2.12 -16.14 8.94
C LYS A 161 3.30 -17.08 9.23
N TYR A 162 3.47 -17.45 10.49
CA TYR A 162 4.58 -18.32 10.89
C TYR A 162 4.64 -19.65 10.16
N ASP A 163 3.48 -20.22 9.80
CA ASP A 163 3.32 -21.46 9.04
C ASP A 163 3.31 -21.28 7.52
N GLN A 164 3.32 -20.05 7.03
CA GLN A 164 3.33 -19.69 5.60
C GLN A 164 4.71 -19.28 5.13
N SER A 165 4.94 -19.44 3.84
CA SER A 165 6.10 -18.88 3.13
C SER A 165 5.75 -17.55 2.45
N LEU A 166 6.76 -16.78 2.07
CA LEU A 166 6.57 -15.59 1.24
C LEU A 166 5.90 -15.96 -0.10
N GLY A 167 6.25 -17.10 -0.69
CA GLY A 167 5.64 -17.61 -1.92
C GLY A 167 4.13 -17.78 -1.81
N ASP A 168 3.63 -18.25 -0.67
CA ASP A 168 2.20 -18.42 -0.44
C ASP A 168 1.45 -17.09 -0.50
N ILE A 169 2.04 -16.02 0.08
CA ILE A 169 1.45 -14.67 0.02
C ILE A 169 1.46 -14.11 -1.41
N LEU A 170 2.55 -14.28 -2.14
CA LEU A 170 2.70 -13.74 -3.49
C LEU A 170 1.77 -14.45 -4.49
N THR A 171 1.55 -15.74 -4.32
CA THR A 171 0.69 -16.56 -5.21
C THR A 171 -0.77 -16.61 -4.79
N GLU A 172 -1.14 -16.02 -3.65
CA GLU A 172 -2.53 -15.96 -3.18
C GLU A 172 -3.47 -15.46 -4.28
N ARG A 173 -4.64 -16.12 -4.37
CA ARG A 173 -5.71 -15.64 -5.23
C ARG A 173 -6.15 -14.25 -4.80
N TYR A 174 -6.09 -13.29 -5.71
CA TYR A 174 -6.42 -11.90 -5.43
C TYR A 174 -7.43 -11.38 -6.43
N THR A 175 -8.56 -10.95 -5.92
CA THR A 175 -9.70 -10.54 -6.71
C THR A 175 -9.94 -9.02 -6.59
N TRP A 176 -10.90 -8.50 -7.35
CA TRP A 176 -11.34 -7.12 -7.19
C TRP A 176 -11.91 -6.86 -5.77
N LYS A 177 -12.55 -7.85 -5.15
CA LYS A 177 -13.03 -7.74 -3.75
C LYS A 177 -11.85 -7.54 -2.79
N ASP A 178 -10.78 -8.33 -2.93
CA ASP A 178 -9.57 -8.18 -2.13
C ASP A 178 -8.92 -6.81 -2.34
N LEU A 179 -8.90 -6.34 -3.60
CA LEU A 179 -8.36 -5.02 -3.94
C LEU A 179 -9.15 -3.91 -3.22
N VAL A 180 -10.48 -3.97 -3.20
CA VAL A 180 -11.31 -2.99 -2.45
C VAL A 180 -11.04 -3.07 -0.96
N MET A 181 -10.92 -4.27 -0.41
CA MET A 181 -10.69 -4.47 1.02
C MET A 181 -9.33 -3.96 1.50
N LYS A 182 -8.31 -4.00 0.62
CA LYS A 182 -6.90 -3.69 0.91
C LYS A 182 -6.41 -2.43 0.17
N ASP A 183 -7.32 -1.63 -0.40
CA ASP A 183 -6.97 -0.42 -1.16
C ASP A 183 -6.14 0.56 -0.31
N LYS A 184 -4.91 0.81 -0.73
CA LYS A 184 -3.96 1.68 -0.02
C LYS A 184 -4.41 3.14 0.05
N VAL A 185 -5.16 3.60 -0.93
CA VAL A 185 -5.72 4.97 -0.91
C VAL A 185 -6.64 5.14 0.29
N ILE A 186 -7.51 4.17 0.53
CA ILE A 186 -8.50 4.24 1.60
C ILE A 186 -7.93 3.78 2.94
N CYS A 187 -7.22 2.64 2.94
CA CYS A 187 -6.74 2.03 4.18
C CYS A 187 -5.54 2.76 4.79
N GLU A 188 -4.70 3.38 3.96
CA GLU A 188 -3.47 4.03 4.39
C GLU A 188 -3.49 5.55 4.20
N GLY A 189 -4.55 6.10 3.59
CA GLY A 189 -4.63 7.52 3.26
C GLY A 189 -3.55 7.98 2.26
N LYS A 190 -3.03 7.07 1.43
CA LYS A 190 -2.10 7.39 0.35
C LYS A 190 -2.88 7.95 -0.83
N SER A 191 -2.34 8.97 -1.50
CA SER A 191 -2.86 9.42 -2.79
C SER A 191 -2.16 8.70 -3.94
N LEU A 192 -2.84 8.56 -5.08
CA LEU A 192 -2.20 8.03 -6.29
C LEU A 192 -0.98 8.87 -6.67
N LYS A 193 -1.07 10.20 -6.51
CA LYS A 193 0.05 11.12 -6.69
C LYS A 193 1.25 10.79 -5.80
N SER A 194 1.03 10.50 -4.50
CA SER A 194 2.14 10.15 -3.60
C SER A 194 2.83 8.84 -3.99
N ILE A 195 2.08 7.90 -4.54
CA ILE A 195 2.61 6.63 -5.00
C ILE A 195 3.41 6.79 -6.30
N ILE A 196 2.93 7.63 -7.22
CA ILE A 196 3.67 7.96 -8.43
C ILE A 196 4.99 8.67 -8.08
N LEU A 197 4.98 9.59 -7.10
CA LEU A 197 6.19 10.21 -6.58
C LEU A 197 7.17 9.20 -5.98
N GLU A 198 6.69 8.26 -5.15
CA GLU A 198 7.51 7.18 -4.62
C GLU A 198 8.13 6.32 -5.76
N MET A 199 7.33 5.95 -6.78
CA MET A 199 7.83 5.21 -7.94
C MET A 199 8.87 6.01 -8.74
N GLU A 200 8.69 7.32 -8.84
CA GLU A 200 9.60 8.21 -9.54
C GLU A 200 10.95 8.28 -8.84
N ASP A 201 10.93 8.49 -7.53
CA ASP A 201 12.14 8.56 -6.72
C ASP A 201 12.88 7.21 -6.67
N ASP A 202 12.14 6.11 -6.55
CA ASP A 202 12.74 4.78 -6.41
C ASP A 202 13.30 4.24 -7.74
N VAL A 203 12.64 4.53 -8.88
CA VAL A 203 12.90 3.80 -10.13
C VAL A 203 12.89 4.68 -11.39
N LEU A 204 11.85 5.48 -11.56
CA LEU A 204 11.56 6.07 -12.87
C LEU A 204 12.55 7.17 -13.27
N ALA A 205 13.06 7.94 -12.30
CA ALA A 205 14.04 9.01 -12.55
C ALA A 205 15.32 8.48 -13.21
N ASN A 206 15.69 7.24 -12.97
CA ASN A 206 16.90 6.59 -13.49
C ASN A 206 16.63 5.58 -14.62
N ALA A 207 15.37 5.41 -15.02
CA ALA A 207 14.98 4.38 -15.99
C ALA A 207 15.28 4.77 -17.45
N GLY A 208 15.60 6.03 -17.73
CA GLY A 208 15.87 6.52 -19.09
C GLY A 208 14.66 6.49 -20.03
N VAL A 209 13.44 6.58 -19.48
CA VAL A 209 12.16 6.53 -20.19
C VAL A 209 11.34 7.79 -19.89
N ASP A 210 10.35 8.08 -20.74
CA ASP A 210 9.35 9.09 -20.42
C ASP A 210 8.46 8.58 -19.27
N VAL A 211 8.63 9.20 -18.10
CA VAL A 211 7.92 8.81 -16.86
C VAL A 211 6.42 8.94 -17.02
N PHE A 212 5.95 10.02 -17.64
CA PHE A 212 4.53 10.27 -17.85
C PHE A 212 3.92 9.16 -18.71
N GLU A 213 4.55 8.87 -19.85
CA GLU A 213 4.06 7.88 -20.80
C GLU A 213 4.03 6.47 -20.18
N GLU A 214 5.07 6.10 -19.45
CA GLU A 214 5.14 4.78 -18.84
C GLU A 214 4.12 4.59 -17.70
N VAL A 215 3.98 5.58 -16.81
CA VAL A 215 2.97 5.54 -15.74
C VAL A 215 1.55 5.50 -16.33
N PHE A 216 1.31 6.27 -17.39
CA PHE A 216 0.02 6.29 -18.09
C PHE A 216 -0.32 4.92 -18.68
N LYS A 217 0.63 4.25 -19.35
CA LYS A 217 0.46 2.89 -19.87
C LYS A 217 0.09 1.90 -18.76
N LEU A 218 0.77 1.97 -17.60
CA LEU A 218 0.52 1.09 -16.47
C LEU A 218 -0.86 1.33 -15.84
N ILE A 219 -1.27 2.58 -15.68
CA ILE A 219 -2.60 2.93 -15.18
C ILE A 219 -3.68 2.40 -16.12
N PHE A 220 -3.51 2.54 -17.44
CA PHE A 220 -4.47 2.01 -18.42
C PHE A 220 -4.55 0.49 -18.41
N ALA A 221 -3.41 -0.19 -18.37
CA ALA A 221 -3.37 -1.65 -18.25
C ALA A 221 -4.11 -2.13 -16.99
N LYS A 222 -3.88 -1.45 -15.87
CA LYS A 222 -4.53 -1.75 -14.60
C LYS A 222 -6.04 -1.50 -14.63
N LEU A 223 -6.46 -0.33 -15.11
CA LEU A 223 -7.89 0.01 -15.28
C LEU A 223 -8.61 -1.03 -16.17
N TYR A 224 -7.94 -1.47 -17.22
CA TYR A 224 -8.48 -2.49 -18.10
C TYR A 224 -8.69 -3.83 -17.37
N ASP A 225 -7.69 -4.30 -16.65
CA ASP A 225 -7.78 -5.55 -15.88
C ASP A 225 -8.88 -5.49 -14.82
N GLU A 226 -8.96 -4.39 -14.06
CA GLU A 226 -10.02 -4.18 -13.09
C GLU A 226 -11.41 -4.13 -13.74
N SER A 227 -11.55 -3.48 -14.91
CA SER A 227 -12.81 -3.35 -15.64
C SER A 227 -13.38 -4.66 -16.17
N LYS A 228 -12.53 -5.68 -16.38
CA LYS A 228 -12.94 -7.03 -16.79
C LYS A 228 -13.72 -7.80 -15.71
N SER A 229 -13.67 -7.37 -14.47
CA SER A 229 -14.36 -8.05 -13.36
C SER A 229 -15.87 -7.84 -13.49
N LYS A 230 -16.58 -8.77 -14.17
CA LYS A 230 -18.03 -8.70 -14.39
C LYS A 230 -18.79 -8.49 -13.08
N ASN A 231 -18.41 -9.17 -12.02
CA ASN A 231 -19.04 -9.07 -10.71
C ASN A 231 -18.82 -7.73 -10.03
N CYS A 232 -17.76 -7.00 -10.37
CA CYS A 232 -17.55 -5.63 -9.93
C CYS A 232 -18.74 -4.73 -10.28
N LYS A 233 -19.26 -4.78 -11.53
CA LYS A 233 -20.42 -4.00 -11.94
C LYS A 233 -21.67 -4.39 -11.16
N ILE A 234 -21.94 -5.68 -11.02
CA ILE A 234 -23.10 -6.19 -10.26
C ILE A 234 -23.05 -5.73 -8.80
N VAL A 235 -21.89 -5.79 -8.16
CA VAL A 235 -21.71 -5.35 -6.77
C VAL A 235 -21.96 -3.85 -6.66
N LEU A 236 -21.41 -3.04 -7.57
CA LEU A 236 -21.59 -1.59 -7.58
C LEU A 236 -23.04 -1.19 -7.89
N GLU A 237 -23.71 -1.86 -8.83
CA GLU A 237 -25.13 -1.64 -9.12
C GLU A 237 -26.02 -1.98 -7.92
N ARG A 238 -25.70 -3.06 -7.19
CA ARG A 238 -26.41 -3.44 -5.96
C ARG A 238 -26.11 -2.45 -4.82
N ALA A 239 -24.88 -1.98 -4.71
CA ALA A 239 -24.50 -0.96 -3.74
C ALA A 239 -25.27 0.34 -4.01
N ALA A 240 -25.33 0.80 -5.25
CA ALA A 240 -26.09 1.99 -5.64
C ALA A 240 -27.59 1.87 -5.31
N LYS A 241 -28.20 0.70 -5.58
CA LYS A 241 -29.61 0.43 -5.25
C LYS A 241 -29.93 0.42 -3.75
N ASN A 242 -28.93 0.23 -2.89
CA ASN A 242 -29.07 0.19 -1.44
C ASN A 242 -28.46 1.43 -0.76
N ASP A 243 -28.33 2.54 -1.48
CA ASP A 243 -27.68 3.79 -1.02
C ASP A 243 -26.25 3.60 -0.46
N LEU A 244 -25.60 2.51 -0.86
CA LEU A 244 -24.22 2.18 -0.48
C LEU A 244 -23.19 2.62 -1.53
N GLY A 245 -23.65 3.14 -2.68
CA GLY A 245 -22.77 3.57 -3.76
C GLY A 245 -21.84 4.71 -3.35
N GLU A 246 -22.37 5.69 -2.62
CA GLU A 246 -21.57 6.78 -2.04
C GLU A 246 -20.85 6.36 -0.76
N ALA A 247 -21.34 5.33 -0.07
CA ALA A 247 -20.73 4.82 1.17
C ALA A 247 -19.34 4.22 0.95
N LEU A 248 -18.96 3.89 -0.29
CA LEU A 248 -17.58 3.45 -0.59
C LEU A 248 -16.55 4.49 -0.15
N TYR A 249 -16.92 5.76 -0.14
CA TYR A 249 -16.03 6.87 0.22
C TYR A 249 -16.44 7.56 1.52
N ALA A 250 -17.74 7.58 1.86
CA ALA A 250 -18.27 8.24 3.05
C ALA A 250 -18.28 7.33 4.29
N ASP A 251 -18.58 6.03 4.12
CA ASP A 251 -18.62 5.04 5.21
C ASP A 251 -18.02 3.70 4.75
N PHE A 252 -16.72 3.72 4.53
CA PHE A 252 -15.98 2.56 4.04
C PHE A 252 -16.06 1.32 4.96
N PRO A 253 -16.07 1.43 6.30
CA PRO A 253 -16.29 0.29 7.17
C PRO A 253 -17.61 -0.44 6.90
N LYS A 254 -18.71 0.30 6.73
CA LYS A 254 -20.03 -0.25 6.42
C LYS A 254 -20.06 -0.93 5.05
N PHE A 255 -19.41 -0.32 4.06
CA PHE A 255 -19.27 -0.92 2.72
C PHE A 255 -18.45 -2.22 2.78
N LYS A 256 -17.35 -2.25 3.52
CA LYS A 256 -16.56 -3.46 3.74
C LYS A 256 -17.39 -4.59 4.35
N GLU A 257 -18.13 -4.31 5.41
CA GLU A 257 -19.00 -5.28 6.05
C GLU A 257 -20.04 -5.84 5.05
N TRP A 258 -20.65 -4.98 4.26
CA TRP A 258 -21.60 -5.40 3.23
C TRP A 258 -20.90 -6.26 2.15
N LEU A 259 -19.70 -5.89 1.71
CA LEU A 259 -18.93 -6.62 0.69
C LEU A 259 -18.52 -8.03 1.17
N THR A 260 -18.33 -8.25 2.47
CA THR A 260 -18.00 -9.59 3.01
C THR A 260 -19.07 -10.63 2.76
N LYS A 261 -20.34 -10.21 2.53
CA LYS A 261 -21.48 -11.09 2.26
C LYS A 261 -21.42 -11.76 0.88
N PHE A 262 -20.52 -11.31 -0.01
CA PHE A 262 -20.38 -11.89 -1.35
C PHE A 262 -19.31 -12.98 -1.36
N ASP A 263 -19.62 -14.12 -1.97
CA ASP A 263 -18.68 -15.23 -2.16
C ASP A 263 -17.52 -14.81 -3.07
N ASP A 264 -16.31 -15.15 -2.65
CA ASP A 264 -15.07 -14.84 -3.38
C ASP A 264 -14.97 -15.59 -4.71
N LYS A 265 -15.63 -16.77 -4.83
CA LYS A 265 -15.61 -17.59 -6.05
C LYS A 265 -16.20 -16.86 -7.26
N GLY A 266 -17.14 -15.94 -7.02
CA GLY A 266 -17.77 -15.14 -8.06
C GLY A 266 -16.88 -14.04 -8.66
N PHE A 267 -15.78 -13.65 -8.02
CA PHE A 267 -14.93 -12.58 -8.50
C PHE A 267 -13.78 -13.12 -9.35
N ARG A 268 -13.49 -12.42 -10.47
CA ARG A 268 -12.36 -12.73 -11.33
C ARG A 268 -11.04 -12.41 -10.59
N VAL A 269 -10.04 -13.25 -10.78
CA VAL A 269 -8.69 -12.99 -10.32
C VAL A 269 -8.08 -11.85 -11.14
N LEU A 270 -7.50 -10.85 -10.48
CA LEU A 270 -6.81 -9.75 -11.12
C LEU A 270 -5.43 -10.22 -11.61
N GLU A 271 -5.10 -9.86 -12.85
CA GLU A 271 -3.85 -10.24 -13.51
C GLU A 271 -2.78 -9.17 -13.43
N PHE A 272 -3.18 -7.89 -13.29
CA PHE A 272 -2.24 -6.80 -13.07
C PHE A 272 -1.66 -6.87 -11.65
N ARG A 273 -0.80 -7.85 -11.43
CA ARG A 273 -0.14 -8.10 -10.14
C ARG A 273 1.22 -8.74 -10.33
N ASN A 274 2.14 -8.35 -9.46
CA ASN A 274 3.37 -9.09 -9.23
C ASN A 274 3.08 -10.23 -8.23
N ARG A 275 3.30 -11.47 -8.66
CA ARG A 275 3.12 -12.68 -7.84
C ARG A 275 4.45 -13.36 -7.53
N GLY A 276 5.56 -12.63 -7.65
CA GLY A 276 6.88 -13.17 -7.44
C GLY A 276 7.44 -13.97 -8.65
N GLU A 277 6.75 -13.93 -9.79
CA GLU A 277 7.25 -14.50 -11.04
C GLU A 277 8.53 -13.82 -11.49
N TYR A 278 9.24 -14.46 -12.40
CA TYR A 278 10.43 -13.87 -13.02
C TYR A 278 10.08 -12.56 -13.75
N ALA A 279 10.90 -11.53 -13.58
CA ALA A 279 10.59 -10.18 -14.05
C ALA A 279 10.29 -10.09 -15.56
N GLY A 280 10.93 -10.94 -16.37
CA GLY A 280 10.64 -11.05 -17.81
C GLY A 280 9.25 -11.61 -18.11
N GLU A 281 8.79 -12.59 -17.34
CA GLU A 281 7.44 -13.17 -17.45
C GLU A 281 6.39 -12.14 -17.03
N LEU A 282 6.65 -11.42 -15.93
CA LEU A 282 5.80 -10.31 -15.50
C LEU A 282 5.69 -9.26 -16.60
N LYS A 283 6.80 -8.86 -17.22
CA LYS A 283 6.78 -7.87 -18.32
C LYS A 283 5.93 -8.37 -19.50
N THR A 284 6.06 -9.62 -19.89
CA THR A 284 5.24 -10.21 -20.95
C THR A 284 3.76 -10.20 -20.60
N LYS A 285 3.40 -10.54 -19.36
CA LYS A 285 2.03 -10.51 -18.86
C LYS A 285 1.44 -9.10 -18.87
N ILE A 286 2.15 -8.12 -18.33
CA ILE A 286 1.66 -6.73 -18.27
C ILE A 286 1.57 -6.11 -19.66
N GLN A 287 2.54 -6.38 -20.55
CA GLN A 287 2.47 -5.98 -21.96
C GLN A 287 1.22 -6.52 -22.65
N LYS A 288 0.89 -7.80 -22.43
CA LYS A 288 -0.34 -8.39 -22.97
C LYS A 288 -1.60 -7.67 -22.48
N ILE A 289 -1.69 -7.36 -21.19
CA ILE A 289 -2.82 -6.60 -20.62
C ILE A 289 -2.91 -5.21 -21.27
N PHE A 290 -1.79 -4.54 -21.46
CA PHE A 290 -1.73 -3.23 -22.11
C PHE A 290 -2.17 -3.31 -23.59
N ASP A 291 -1.75 -4.33 -24.34
CA ASP A 291 -2.16 -4.53 -25.73
C ASP A 291 -3.67 -4.80 -25.87
N GLU A 292 -4.25 -5.56 -24.94
CA GLU A 292 -5.70 -5.73 -24.85
C GLU A 292 -6.42 -4.41 -24.50
N ALA A 293 -5.85 -3.60 -23.63
CA ALA A 293 -6.38 -2.28 -23.28
C ALA A 293 -6.37 -1.33 -24.49
N LYS A 294 -5.27 -1.30 -25.26
CA LYS A 294 -5.19 -0.52 -26.53
C LYS A 294 -6.27 -0.93 -27.52
N THR A 295 -6.51 -2.23 -27.64
CA THR A 295 -7.55 -2.74 -28.56
C THR A 295 -8.95 -2.29 -28.12
N LYS A 296 -9.20 -2.25 -26.83
CA LYS A 296 -10.51 -1.82 -26.30
C LYS A 296 -10.71 -0.32 -26.38
N TRP A 297 -9.68 0.48 -26.13
CA TRP A 297 -9.72 1.94 -26.12
C TRP A 297 -8.84 2.49 -27.26
N GLN A 298 -9.35 2.33 -28.49
CA GLN A 298 -8.65 2.75 -29.69
C GLN A 298 -8.44 4.27 -29.72
N GLY A 299 -7.32 4.71 -30.28
CA GLY A 299 -7.01 6.12 -30.48
C GLY A 299 -6.30 6.80 -29.30
N ILE A 300 -6.19 6.16 -28.12
CA ILE A 300 -5.47 6.72 -26.96
C ILE A 300 -3.96 6.54 -27.12
N PHE A 301 -3.54 5.37 -27.57
CA PHE A 301 -2.13 5.01 -27.80
C PHE A 301 -1.88 4.69 -29.27
N SER A 302 -0.67 4.96 -29.75
CA SER A 302 -0.23 4.42 -31.04
C SER A 302 -0.29 2.88 -31.04
N PRO A 303 -0.64 2.26 -32.17
CA PRO A 303 -0.64 0.80 -32.30
C PRO A 303 0.70 0.16 -31.89
N ASP A 304 1.81 0.83 -32.17
CA ASP A 304 3.19 0.37 -31.90
C ASP A 304 3.65 0.66 -30.47
N SER A 305 2.83 1.35 -29.67
CA SER A 305 3.18 1.72 -28.29
C SER A 305 3.40 0.46 -27.44
N LYS A 306 4.55 0.40 -26.78
CA LYS A 306 4.97 -0.69 -25.88
C LYS A 306 5.48 -0.12 -24.56
N ILE A 307 5.46 -0.95 -23.52
CA ILE A 307 6.07 -0.63 -22.23
C ILE A 307 7.59 -0.70 -22.39
N GLN A 308 8.26 0.44 -22.16
CA GLN A 308 9.70 0.59 -22.35
C GLN A 308 10.51 0.24 -21.09
N LEU A 309 9.88 0.25 -19.91
CA LEU A 309 10.53 -0.10 -18.65
C LEU A 309 11.28 -1.44 -18.75
N SER A 310 12.46 -1.49 -18.13
CA SER A 310 13.17 -2.77 -17.93
C SER A 310 12.31 -3.74 -17.11
N PRO A 311 12.49 -5.06 -17.21
CA PRO A 311 11.71 -6.00 -16.43
C PRO A 311 11.76 -5.75 -14.92
N SER A 312 12.93 -5.43 -14.37
CA SER A 312 13.10 -5.12 -12.94
C SER A 312 12.39 -3.84 -12.52
N HIS A 313 12.51 -2.75 -13.30
CA HIS A 313 11.82 -1.51 -13.02
C HIS A 313 10.30 -1.66 -13.12
N LEU A 314 9.82 -2.40 -14.13
CA LEU A 314 8.40 -2.71 -14.27
C LEU A 314 7.86 -3.49 -13.07
N SER A 315 8.62 -4.44 -12.56
CA SER A 315 8.24 -5.25 -11.39
C SER A 315 7.96 -4.37 -10.16
N ILE A 316 8.81 -3.39 -9.90
CA ILE A 316 8.63 -2.43 -8.82
C ILE A 316 7.39 -1.56 -9.05
N CYS A 317 7.24 -0.98 -10.24
CA CYS A 317 6.10 -0.13 -10.57
C CYS A 317 4.76 -0.89 -10.47
N VAL A 318 4.70 -2.13 -10.96
CA VAL A 318 3.51 -2.97 -10.82
C VAL A 318 3.21 -3.25 -9.35
N SER A 319 4.23 -3.55 -8.55
CA SER A 319 4.07 -3.80 -7.12
C SER A 319 3.55 -2.58 -6.36
N SER A 320 4.01 -1.39 -6.70
CA SER A 320 3.52 -0.14 -6.11
C SER A 320 2.05 0.13 -6.44
N LEU A 321 1.63 -0.19 -7.67
CA LEU A 321 0.28 0.08 -8.16
C LEU A 321 -0.73 -1.02 -7.84
N HIS A 322 -0.33 -2.28 -7.67
CA HIS A 322 -1.25 -3.41 -7.66
C HIS A 322 -2.25 -3.40 -6.49
N ASN A 323 -1.94 -2.74 -5.38
CA ASN A 323 -2.83 -2.63 -4.22
C ASN A 323 -3.65 -1.33 -4.18
N ILE A 324 -3.74 -0.62 -5.30
CA ILE A 324 -4.52 0.61 -5.44
C ILE A 324 -5.72 0.32 -6.33
N LYS A 325 -6.91 0.63 -5.88
CA LYS A 325 -8.11 0.53 -6.69
C LYS A 325 -8.24 1.76 -7.59
N LEU A 326 -8.28 1.56 -8.89
CA LEU A 326 -8.46 2.64 -9.88
C LEU A 326 -9.86 2.66 -10.49
N PHE A 327 -10.42 1.50 -10.83
CA PHE A 327 -11.72 1.41 -11.48
C PHE A 327 -12.86 1.83 -10.54
N ASN A 328 -13.67 2.78 -10.97
CA ASN A 328 -14.71 3.44 -10.16
C ASN A 328 -14.16 4.03 -8.84
N SER A 329 -12.93 4.49 -8.86
CA SER A 329 -12.38 5.35 -7.81
C SER A 329 -12.88 6.79 -8.00
N ASN A 330 -12.76 7.61 -6.95
CA ASN A 330 -13.04 9.03 -7.08
C ASN A 330 -12.16 9.61 -8.19
N LEU A 331 -12.80 10.21 -9.20
CA LEU A 331 -12.10 10.81 -10.35
C LEU A 331 -11.07 11.84 -9.91
N GLN A 332 -11.33 12.58 -8.84
CA GLN A 332 -10.40 13.56 -8.28
C GLN A 332 -9.02 12.97 -7.94
N ILE A 333 -8.98 11.73 -7.42
CA ILE A 333 -7.71 11.05 -7.09
C ILE A 333 -6.88 10.78 -8.35
N ILE A 334 -7.56 10.39 -9.44
CA ILE A 334 -6.93 10.11 -10.73
C ILE A 334 -6.49 11.41 -11.38
N ASP A 335 -7.33 12.44 -11.35
CA ASP A 335 -7.05 13.75 -11.92
C ASP A 335 -5.84 14.44 -11.26
N GLU A 336 -5.76 14.46 -9.93
CA GLU A 336 -4.61 15.04 -9.22
C GLU A 336 -3.29 14.37 -9.60
N ALA A 337 -3.31 13.06 -9.84
CA ALA A 337 -2.15 12.33 -10.29
C ALA A 337 -1.75 12.70 -11.73
N PHE A 338 -2.73 12.83 -12.62
CA PHE A 338 -2.48 13.23 -14.01
C PHE A 338 -2.06 14.70 -14.12
N GLU A 339 -2.68 15.62 -13.38
CA GLU A 339 -2.24 17.02 -13.32
C GLU A 339 -0.78 17.12 -12.86
N TYR A 340 -0.37 16.33 -11.88
CA TYR A 340 1.02 16.29 -11.44
C TYR A 340 1.96 15.85 -12.57
N LEU A 341 1.64 14.73 -13.23
CA LEU A 341 2.47 14.16 -14.29
C LEU A 341 2.59 15.09 -15.50
N VAL A 342 1.48 15.71 -15.93
CA VAL A 342 1.48 16.65 -17.04
C VAL A 342 2.24 17.92 -16.71
N ASN A 343 2.03 18.50 -15.52
CA ASN A 343 2.77 19.69 -15.09
C ASN A 343 4.28 19.45 -15.06
N LYS A 344 4.71 18.21 -14.84
CA LYS A 344 6.13 17.84 -14.85
C LYS A 344 6.67 17.67 -16.27
N SER A 345 5.94 16.97 -17.14
CA SER A 345 6.35 16.75 -18.53
C SER A 345 6.36 18.07 -19.33
N SER A 346 5.40 18.97 -19.05
CA SER A 346 5.30 20.26 -19.76
C SER A 346 6.33 21.31 -19.31
N LYS A 347 6.99 21.14 -18.18
CA LYS A 347 8.11 22.02 -17.79
C LYS A 347 9.33 21.92 -18.72
N GLY A 348 9.36 20.91 -19.59
CA GLY A 348 10.43 20.71 -20.58
C GLY A 348 10.19 21.35 -21.94
N GLU A 349 8.98 21.40 -22.49
CA GLU A 349 8.82 21.73 -23.92
C GLU A 349 7.61 22.56 -24.39
N LYS A 350 6.46 22.59 -23.69
CA LYS A 350 5.28 23.33 -24.18
C LYS A 350 4.38 23.77 -23.04
N GLY A 351 4.23 25.05 -22.75
CA GLY A 351 3.41 25.66 -21.72
C GLY A 351 1.91 25.36 -21.79
N GLN A 352 1.54 24.08 -21.81
CA GLN A 352 0.17 23.61 -21.68
C GLN A 352 -0.18 23.45 -20.22
N TYR A 353 -1.24 24.11 -19.77
CA TYR A 353 -1.78 24.01 -18.43
C TYR A 353 -3.19 23.45 -18.52
N PHE A 354 -3.54 22.54 -17.63
CA PHE A 354 -4.92 22.13 -17.48
C PHE A 354 -5.78 23.29 -16.96
N THR A 355 -6.98 23.39 -17.48
CA THR A 355 -7.98 24.30 -16.93
C THR A 355 -8.33 23.86 -15.50
N PRO A 356 -8.22 24.71 -14.47
CA PRO A 356 -8.54 24.37 -13.12
C PRO A 356 -9.95 23.77 -12.99
N ARG A 357 -10.08 22.65 -12.25
CA ARG A 357 -11.32 21.86 -12.15
C ARG A 357 -12.55 22.67 -11.76
N HIS A 358 -12.39 23.60 -10.80
CA HIS A 358 -13.50 24.46 -10.36
C HIS A 358 -14.03 25.35 -11.49
N ILE A 359 -13.21 25.72 -12.48
CA ILE A 359 -13.63 26.45 -13.68
C ILE A 359 -14.39 25.52 -14.62
N ILE A 360 -13.89 24.29 -14.83
CA ILE A 360 -14.58 23.26 -15.62
C ILE A 360 -15.95 22.99 -15.03
N ASP A 361 -16.02 22.73 -13.72
CA ASP A 361 -17.28 22.46 -13.00
C ASP A 361 -18.27 23.63 -13.12
N MET A 362 -17.77 24.85 -13.02
CA MET A 362 -18.57 26.05 -13.24
C MET A 362 -19.12 26.11 -14.67
N CYS A 363 -18.27 25.93 -15.68
CA CYS A 363 -18.68 25.93 -17.08
C CYS A 363 -19.72 24.84 -17.39
N VAL A 364 -19.48 23.61 -16.92
CA VAL A 364 -20.41 22.48 -17.11
C VAL A 364 -21.76 22.75 -16.45
N LYS A 365 -21.76 23.29 -15.21
CA LYS A 365 -23.00 23.67 -14.52
C LYS A 365 -23.74 24.81 -15.22
N MET A 366 -23.02 25.80 -15.75
CA MET A 366 -23.61 26.89 -16.52
C MET A 366 -24.23 26.43 -17.84
N LEU A 367 -23.53 25.54 -18.56
CA LEU A 367 -23.98 24.98 -19.83
C LEU A 367 -25.13 23.97 -19.65
N ASN A 368 -25.18 23.33 -18.49
CA ASN A 368 -26.21 22.32 -18.13
C ASN A 368 -26.55 21.35 -19.30
N PRO A 369 -25.54 20.63 -19.86
CA PRO A 369 -25.76 19.80 -21.03
C PRO A 369 -26.75 18.67 -20.72
N LYS A 370 -27.85 18.59 -21.49
CA LYS A 370 -28.89 17.56 -21.31
C LYS A 370 -28.76 16.38 -22.28
N GLY A 371 -27.57 16.16 -22.81
CA GLY A 371 -27.24 15.15 -23.80
C GLY A 371 -26.83 15.77 -25.14
N GLY A 372 -26.42 14.94 -26.10
CA GLY A 372 -25.90 15.35 -27.38
C GLY A 372 -24.39 15.12 -27.53
N ARG A 373 -23.84 15.62 -28.63
CA ARG A 373 -22.36 15.59 -28.85
C ARG A 373 -21.74 16.82 -28.22
N VAL A 374 -20.69 16.59 -27.43
CA VAL A 374 -19.88 17.66 -26.85
C VAL A 374 -18.53 17.65 -27.58
N TYR A 375 -18.07 18.83 -27.98
CA TYR A 375 -16.76 19.05 -28.60
C TYR A 375 -15.98 19.97 -27.65
N ASP A 376 -14.71 19.63 -27.45
CA ASP A 376 -13.72 20.44 -26.74
C ASP A 376 -12.84 21.17 -27.76
#